data_a683943f5ea31c3ce88699722adcc4ac
#
_entry.id   a683943f5ea31c3ce88699722adcc4ac
#
_cell.length_a   1.000
_cell.length_b   1.000
_cell.length_c   1.000
_cell.angle_alpha   90.00
_cell.angle_beta   90.00
_cell.angle_gamma   90.00
#
_symmetry.space_group_name_H-M   'P 1'
#
loop_
_entity.id
_entity.type
_entity.pdbx_description
1 polymer ?
#
loop_
_entity_poly.entity_id
_entity_poly.type
_entity_poly.pdbx_seq_one_letter_code
_entity_poly.pdbx_strand_id
1 'polypeptide(L)'
;MARAQNVGQRSVSGLVVDGDASPVQGATVFLKNSKTKAIRSYTSASNGRFRFAQVNMTDDYDLWAEKDGKKTATKTVSSWNASKEYETELKLK
;
A
#
# COMPACT_ATOMS: atom_id res chain seq x y z
N MET A 1 25.83 3.41 14.20
CA MET A 1 25.25 3.57 13.80
C MET A 1 24.22 3.72 13.13
N ALA A 2 23.84 3.90 12.98
CA ALA A 2 23.07 3.87 12.49
C ALA A 2 22.04 4.07 12.20
N ARG A 3 21.55 4.26 12.23
CA ARG A 3 20.53 4.54 12.02
C ARG A 3 20.03 5.23 10.96
N ALA A 4 20.32 5.65 10.44
CA ALA A 4 20.07 6.39 9.24
C ALA A 4 19.55 5.52 8.13
N GLN A 5 19.43 4.26 8.37
CA GLN A 5 18.98 3.33 7.35
C GLN A 5 17.55 3.60 6.87
N ASN A 6 16.80 4.41 7.60
CA ASN A 6 15.43 4.75 7.19
C ASN A 6 15.31 6.13 6.55
N VAL A 7 16.44 6.79 6.31
CA VAL A 7 16.41 8.08 5.64
C VAL A 7 15.95 7.87 4.20
N GLY A 8 14.95 8.65 3.78
CA GLY A 8 14.42 8.55 2.44
C GLY A 8 13.47 7.39 2.20
N GLN A 9 13.08 6.69 3.26
CA GLN A 9 12.16 5.55 3.16
C GLN A 9 10.96 5.72 4.07
N ARG A 10 9.86 5.09 3.69
CA ARG A 10 8.63 5.09 4.48
C ARG A 10 8.02 3.70 4.46
N SER A 11 7.02 3.48 5.32
CA SER A 11 6.16 2.32 5.22
C SER A 11 4.81 2.75 4.65
N VAL A 12 4.20 1.83 3.88
CA VAL A 12 2.85 2.01 3.34
C VAL A 12 2.03 0.86 3.88
N SER A 13 0.98 1.17 4.61
CA SER A 13 0.16 0.15 5.25
C SER A 13 -1.31 0.53 5.19
N GLY A 14 -2.16 -0.39 5.56
CA GLY A 14 -3.57 -0.08 5.60
C GLY A 14 -4.43 -1.31 5.76
N LEU A 15 -5.67 -1.15 5.34
CA LEU A 15 -6.73 -2.12 5.54
C LEU A 15 -7.48 -2.30 4.23
N VAL A 16 -7.71 -3.54 3.81
CA VAL A 16 -8.59 -3.84 2.68
C VAL A 16 -9.95 -4.21 3.25
N VAL A 17 -11.00 -3.53 2.78
CA VAL A 17 -12.37 -3.78 3.22
C VAL A 17 -13.26 -4.03 2.03
N ASP A 18 -14.42 -4.64 2.29
CA ASP A 18 -15.44 -4.84 1.26
C ASP A 18 -16.46 -3.69 1.29
N GLY A 19 -17.57 -3.84 0.54
CA GLY A 19 -18.59 -2.82 0.45
C GLY A 19 -19.25 -2.50 1.78
N ASP A 20 -19.19 -3.41 2.74
CA ASP A 20 -19.78 -3.25 4.08
C ASP A 20 -18.76 -2.79 5.10
N ALA A 21 -17.56 -2.40 4.64
CA ALA A 21 -16.44 -1.98 5.50
C ALA A 21 -15.90 -3.11 6.37
N SER A 22 -16.15 -4.36 5.98
CA SER A 22 -15.61 -5.52 6.69
C SER A 22 -14.21 -5.84 6.17
N PRO A 23 -13.27 -6.21 7.06
CA PRO A 23 -11.91 -6.58 6.62
C PRO A 23 -11.92 -7.75 5.65
N VAL A 24 -11.04 -7.69 4.64
CA VAL A 24 -10.95 -8.72 3.61
C VAL A 24 -9.60 -9.42 3.72
N GLN A 25 -9.65 -10.72 3.98
CA GLN A 25 -8.47 -11.57 3.98
C GLN A 25 -8.18 -12.07 2.56
N GLY A 26 -6.90 -12.19 2.22
CA GLY A 26 -6.52 -12.82 0.96
C GLY A 26 -6.61 -11.93 -0.26
N ALA A 27 -6.81 -10.63 -0.09
CA ALA A 27 -6.74 -9.72 -1.21
C ALA A 27 -5.28 -9.51 -1.59
N THR A 28 -5.00 -9.38 -2.87
CA THR A 28 -3.66 -9.05 -3.33
C THR A 28 -3.56 -7.53 -3.42
N VAL A 29 -2.66 -6.95 -2.64
CA VAL A 29 -2.42 -5.51 -2.62
C VAL A 29 -1.18 -5.25 -3.46
N PHE A 30 -1.29 -4.29 -4.38
CA PHE A 30 -0.21 -3.95 -5.31
C PHE A 30 0.29 -2.54 -5.02
N LEU A 31 1.61 -2.41 -5.05
CA LEU A 31 2.28 -1.12 -4.93
C LEU A 31 3.20 -0.98 -6.14
N LYS A 32 2.88 -0.05 -7.03
CA LYS A 32 3.62 0.13 -8.28
C LYS A 32 4.36 1.46 -8.26
N ASN A 33 5.67 1.40 -8.48
CA ASN A 33 6.48 2.60 -8.63
C ASN A 33 6.17 3.27 -9.98
N SER A 34 5.71 4.51 -9.96
CA SER A 34 5.31 5.22 -11.17
C SER A 34 6.47 5.46 -12.13
N LYS A 35 7.67 5.59 -11.58
CA LYS A 35 8.86 5.90 -12.37
C LYS A 35 9.48 4.66 -12.99
N THR A 36 9.72 3.62 -12.17
CA THR A 36 10.40 2.41 -12.62
C THR A 36 9.44 1.35 -13.13
N LYS A 37 8.15 1.48 -12.80
CA LYS A 37 7.10 0.51 -13.10
C LYS A 37 7.24 -0.80 -12.34
N ALA A 38 8.16 -0.87 -11.38
CA ALA A 38 8.32 -2.05 -10.53
C ALA A 38 7.09 -2.21 -9.63
N ILE A 39 6.62 -3.44 -9.49
CA ILE A 39 5.44 -3.77 -8.71
C ILE A 39 5.81 -4.68 -7.55
N ARG A 40 5.36 -4.33 -6.36
CA ARG A 40 5.43 -5.19 -5.18
C ARG A 40 4.01 -5.62 -4.84
N SER A 41 3.87 -6.78 -4.24
CA SER A 41 2.55 -7.26 -3.83
C SER A 41 2.59 -7.80 -2.41
N TYR A 42 1.42 -7.81 -1.77
CA TYR A 42 1.25 -8.29 -0.41
C TYR A 42 -0.16 -8.86 -0.28
N THR A 43 -0.28 -10.02 0.32
CA THR A 43 -1.58 -10.64 0.56
C THR A 43 -2.12 -10.17 1.91
N SER A 44 -3.33 -9.59 1.91
CA SER A 44 -3.91 -9.07 3.15
C SER A 44 -4.14 -10.19 4.17
N ALA A 45 -3.90 -9.86 5.43
CA ALA A 45 -4.02 -10.79 6.54
C ALA A 45 -5.49 -11.01 6.92
N SER A 46 -5.73 -11.88 7.90
CA SER A 46 -7.09 -12.20 8.34
C SER A 46 -7.87 -10.98 8.84
N ASN A 47 -7.16 -9.95 9.32
CA ASN A 47 -7.77 -8.69 9.75
C ASN A 47 -7.82 -7.66 8.62
N GLY A 48 -7.54 -8.05 7.38
CA GLY A 48 -7.54 -7.16 6.23
C GLY A 48 -6.30 -6.30 6.10
N ARG A 49 -5.34 -6.42 6.99
CA ARG A 49 -4.18 -5.54 7.04
C ARG A 49 -3.13 -5.91 6.00
N PHE A 50 -2.47 -4.88 5.48
CA PHE A 50 -1.31 -5.04 4.61
C PHE A 50 -0.24 -4.04 5.02
N ARG A 51 1.01 -4.33 4.61
CA ARG A 51 2.11 -3.42 4.89
C ARG A 51 3.25 -3.62 3.90
N PHE A 52 3.77 -2.50 3.40
CA PHE A 52 4.99 -2.47 2.62
C PHE A 52 6.02 -1.64 3.38
N ALA A 53 7.17 -2.23 3.68
CA ALA A 53 8.28 -1.51 4.28
C ALA A 53 9.24 -1.04 3.20
N GLN A 54 10.10 -0.10 3.54
CA GLN A 54 11.19 0.34 2.67
C GLN A 54 10.68 0.86 1.33
N VAL A 55 9.67 1.72 1.39
CA VAL A 55 9.14 2.40 0.22
C VAL A 55 9.87 3.73 0.06
N ASN A 56 10.33 4.01 -1.14
CA ASN A 56 11.15 5.20 -1.40
C ASN A 56 10.31 6.48 -1.28
N MET A 57 10.73 7.41 -0.44
CA MET A 57 9.99 8.67 -0.24
C MET A 57 10.12 9.64 -1.40
N THR A 58 11.09 9.44 -2.28
CA THR A 58 11.30 10.36 -3.41
C THR A 58 10.53 9.95 -4.66
N ASP A 59 9.88 8.79 -4.66
CA ASP A 59 9.13 8.28 -5.79
C ASP A 59 7.63 8.29 -5.49
N ASP A 60 6.84 8.41 -6.55
CA ASP A 60 5.38 8.27 -6.45
C ASP A 60 5.01 6.82 -6.72
N TYR A 61 3.98 6.35 -6.04
CA TYR A 61 3.50 4.98 -6.17
C TYR A 61 1.99 4.96 -6.36
N ASP A 62 1.52 3.95 -7.08
CA ASP A 62 0.10 3.63 -7.16
C ASP A 62 -0.18 2.42 -6.28
N LEU A 63 -1.24 2.51 -5.49
CA LEU A 63 -1.61 1.48 -4.51
C LEU A 63 -3.06 1.06 -4.77
N TRP A 64 -3.28 -0.24 -4.93
CA TRP A 64 -4.62 -0.78 -5.10
C TRP A 64 -4.64 -2.24 -4.66
N ALA A 65 -5.83 -2.81 -4.53
CA ALA A 65 -5.98 -4.22 -4.20
C ALA A 65 -7.01 -4.87 -5.11
N GLU A 66 -6.88 -6.19 -5.28
CA GLU A 66 -7.77 -6.99 -6.12
C GLU A 66 -8.10 -8.28 -5.40
N LYS A 67 -9.35 -8.73 -5.55
CA LYS A 67 -9.77 -10.04 -5.07
C LYS A 67 -11.01 -10.49 -5.82
N ASP A 68 -10.97 -11.73 -6.32
CA ASP A 68 -12.12 -12.37 -6.98
C ASP A 68 -12.72 -11.52 -8.10
N GLY A 69 -11.83 -10.91 -8.89
CA GLY A 69 -12.25 -10.09 -10.01
C GLY A 69 -12.68 -8.68 -9.64
N LYS A 70 -12.65 -8.34 -8.36
CA LYS A 70 -12.96 -6.99 -7.89
C LYS A 70 -11.68 -6.21 -7.65
N LYS A 71 -11.76 -4.91 -7.82
CA LYS A 71 -10.60 -4.03 -7.68
C LYS A 71 -10.98 -2.79 -6.89
N THR A 72 -10.08 -2.32 -6.03
CA THR A 72 -10.26 -1.06 -5.32
C THR A 72 -9.88 0.10 -6.22
N ALA A 73 -10.32 1.31 -5.83
CA ALA A 73 -9.79 2.53 -6.45
C ALA A 73 -8.29 2.60 -6.20
N THR A 74 -7.57 3.20 -7.13
CA THR A 74 -6.14 3.39 -7.00
C THR A 74 -5.86 4.63 -6.17
N LYS A 75 -5.02 4.47 -5.14
CA LYS A 75 -4.55 5.57 -4.30
C LYS A 75 -3.14 5.93 -4.74
N THR A 76 -2.84 7.21 -4.77
CA THR A 76 -1.48 7.67 -5.09
C THR A 76 -0.75 7.97 -3.80
N VAL A 77 0.41 7.33 -3.62
CA VAL A 77 1.33 7.64 -2.53
C VAL A 77 2.35 8.61 -3.10
N SER A 78 2.16 9.89 -2.81
CA SER A 78 2.92 10.96 -3.45
C SER A 78 4.25 11.20 -2.73
N SER A 79 5.27 11.52 -3.51
CA SER A 79 6.56 11.95 -2.97
C SER A 79 6.45 13.28 -2.22
N TRP A 80 5.39 14.03 -2.46
CA TRP A 80 5.11 15.27 -1.74
C TRP A 80 4.66 15.03 -0.31
N ASN A 81 4.16 13.84 -0.02
CA ASN A 81 3.75 13.47 1.33
C ASN A 81 5.00 13.16 2.16
N ALA A 82 5.28 13.98 3.16
CA ALA A 82 6.48 13.84 3.97
C ALA A 82 6.34 12.83 5.11
N SER A 83 5.19 12.19 5.23
CA SER A 83 4.94 11.22 6.29
C SER A 83 5.78 9.97 6.08
N LYS A 84 6.44 9.51 7.15
CA LYS A 84 7.22 8.26 7.11
C LYS A 84 6.33 7.04 7.19
N GLU A 85 5.08 7.21 7.57
CA GLU A 85 4.09 6.14 7.59
C GLU A 85 2.88 6.62 6.83
N TYR A 86 2.60 5.98 5.71
CA TYR A 86 1.40 6.24 4.93
C TYR A 86 0.40 5.15 5.24
N GLU A 87 -0.79 5.54 5.68
CA GLU A 87 -1.83 4.58 6.02
C GLU A 87 -3.11 4.95 5.31
N THR A 88 -3.79 3.95 4.73
CA THR A 88 -5.01 4.19 3.99
C THR A 88 -5.90 2.97 4.02
N GLU A 89 -7.15 3.14 3.58
CA GLU A 89 -8.10 2.06 3.46
C GLU A 89 -8.40 1.85 1.97
N LEU A 90 -8.40 0.58 1.55
CA LEU A 90 -8.74 0.20 0.18
C LEU A 90 -10.06 -0.55 0.21
N LYS A 91 -11.04 -0.07 -0.52
CA LYS A 91 -12.38 -0.64 -0.51
C LYS A 91 -12.67 -1.35 -1.82
N LEU A 92 -12.96 -2.64 -1.72
CA LEU A 92 -13.38 -3.45 -2.87
C LEU A 92 -14.84 -3.13 -3.21
N LYS A 93 -15.09 -3.07 -4.49
CA LYS A 93 -16.45 -2.77 -4.98
C LYS A 93 -17.16 -4.00 -5.51
#